data_2f1d0a7f5d3d1f9358e76e9a34752778
#
_entry.id   2f1d0a7f5d3d1f9358e76e9a34752778
#
_cell.length_a   1.000
_cell.length_b   1.000
_cell.length_c   1.000
_cell.angle_alpha   90.00
_cell.angle_beta   90.00
_cell.angle_gamma   90.00
#
_symmetry.space_group_name_H-M   'P 1'
#
loop_
_entity.id
_entity.type
_entity.pdbx_description
1 polymer ?
#
loop_
_entity_poly.entity_id
_entity_poly.type
_entity_poly.pdbx_seq_one_letter_code
_entity_poly.pdbx_strand_id
1 'polypeptide(L)'
;MTWRATDPQGNESGKVKYDIVQYTRGEGIDVGCGPHKAFPHMVGVDNGKDAALFGIQMKPDVVCEDAVNLDCQTDSLDFVFSSHLLEHLESPKDALIEWWRILKVGGYLVLYLPHKDLYPRIGQPGANPDHVHDIDQHDIIEIMKRIGSWDLKVNEVRSGGTEYSFLQVFEKL
;
A
#
# COMPACT_ATOMS: atom_id res chain seq x y z
N MET A 1 -22.22 -12.97 21.70
CA MET A 1 -22.40 -12.62 20.26
C MET A 1 -21.07 -12.17 19.75
N THR A 2 -20.31 -13.03 19.08
CA THR A 2 -19.02 -12.66 18.48
C THR A 2 -19.30 -12.09 17.10
N TRP A 3 -19.12 -10.79 16.93
CA TRP A 3 -19.07 -10.17 15.62
C TRP A 3 -17.80 -10.66 14.93
N ARG A 4 -17.92 -11.68 14.12
CA ARG A 4 -16.93 -11.94 13.08
C ARG A 4 -17.28 -10.97 11.94
N ALA A 5 -16.59 -9.86 11.89
CA ALA A 5 -16.47 -9.15 10.64
C ALA A 5 -15.83 -10.15 9.67
N THR A 6 -16.61 -10.66 8.74
CA THR A 6 -16.06 -11.32 7.55
C THR A 6 -15.41 -10.18 6.78
N ASP A 7 -14.09 -10.04 6.92
CA ASP A 7 -13.33 -9.15 6.07
C ASP A 7 -13.59 -9.59 4.62
N PRO A 8 -14.24 -8.78 3.79
CA PRO A 8 -14.39 -9.13 2.41
C PRO A 8 -13.00 -9.25 1.80
N GLN A 9 -12.77 -10.32 1.04
CA GLN A 9 -11.54 -10.44 0.25
C GLN A 9 -11.30 -9.17 -0.53
N GLY A 10 -10.07 -8.65 -0.49
CA GLY A 10 -9.70 -7.39 -1.14
C GLY A 10 -9.82 -6.14 -0.27
N ASN A 11 -10.09 -6.26 1.04
CA ASN A 11 -10.09 -5.14 1.98
C ASN A 11 -8.92 -5.25 2.98
N GLU A 12 -7.71 -5.40 2.46
CA GLU A 12 -6.49 -5.48 3.30
C GLU A 12 -6.26 -4.16 4.06
N SER A 13 -6.53 -3.02 3.41
CA SER A 13 -6.42 -1.69 4.01
C SER A 13 -7.29 -1.51 5.27
N GLY A 14 -8.40 -2.22 5.37
CA GLY A 14 -9.26 -2.23 6.55
C GLY A 14 -8.60 -2.74 7.83
N LYS A 15 -7.61 -3.63 7.69
CA LYS A 15 -6.91 -4.27 8.82
C LYS A 15 -6.02 -3.28 9.59
N VAL A 16 -5.44 -2.30 8.91
CA VAL A 16 -4.52 -1.31 9.49
C VAL A 16 -5.14 0.06 9.72
N LYS A 17 -6.40 0.23 9.39
CA LYS A 17 -7.10 1.51 9.39
C LYS A 17 -6.89 2.34 10.67
N TYR A 18 -7.00 1.72 11.84
CA TYR A 18 -6.86 2.43 13.12
C TYR A 18 -5.40 2.75 13.46
N ASP A 19 -4.45 1.95 12.99
CA ASP A 19 -3.02 2.15 13.25
C ASP A 19 -2.45 3.30 12.43
N ILE A 20 -3.00 3.54 11.22
CA ILE A 20 -2.48 4.52 10.28
C ILE A 20 -3.18 5.89 10.35
N VAL A 21 -4.26 6.04 11.11
CA VAL A 21 -5.09 7.27 11.15
C VAL A 21 -4.27 8.53 11.47
N GLN A 22 -3.24 8.42 12.29
CA GLN A 22 -2.38 9.56 12.65
C GLN A 22 -1.42 9.97 11.53
N TYR A 23 -1.07 9.07 10.62
CA TYR A 23 -0.14 9.26 9.50
C TYR A 23 -0.84 9.58 8.17
N THR A 24 -2.16 9.58 8.17
CA THR A 24 -2.98 9.80 6.97
C THR A 24 -3.91 10.99 7.12
N ARG A 25 -3.42 12.05 7.77
CA ARG A 25 -4.13 13.32 7.94
C ARG A 25 -3.73 14.29 6.83
N GLY A 26 -4.68 15.15 6.44
CA GLY A 26 -4.46 16.14 5.40
C GLY A 26 -4.83 15.62 4.01
N GLU A 27 -4.11 16.10 3.00
CA GLU A 27 -4.33 15.74 1.59
C GLU A 27 -3.42 14.59 1.18
N GLY A 28 -3.99 13.51 0.71
CA GLY A 28 -3.22 12.34 0.28
C GLY A 28 -4.02 11.34 -0.50
N ILE A 29 -3.33 10.33 -0.98
CA ILE A 29 -3.85 9.32 -1.90
C ILE A 29 -3.73 7.92 -1.32
N ASP A 30 -4.63 7.04 -1.76
CA ASP A 30 -4.60 5.60 -1.57
C ASP A 30 -4.30 4.96 -2.94
N VAL A 31 -3.04 4.56 -3.17
CA VAL A 31 -2.58 4.02 -4.46
C VAL A 31 -2.80 2.51 -4.48
N GLY A 32 -3.53 2.06 -5.49
CA GLY A 32 -4.01 0.67 -5.55
C GLY A 32 -5.18 0.46 -4.60
N CYS A 33 -6.07 1.46 -4.51
CA CYS A 33 -7.18 1.46 -3.55
C CYS A 33 -8.19 0.32 -3.75
N GLY A 34 -8.18 -0.30 -4.93
CA GLY A 34 -9.15 -1.33 -5.26
C GLY A 34 -10.59 -0.84 -5.11
N PRO A 35 -11.50 -1.70 -4.61
CA PRO A 35 -12.89 -1.33 -4.39
C PRO A 35 -13.10 -0.53 -3.09
N HIS A 36 -12.10 -0.46 -2.20
CA HIS A 36 -12.25 0.08 -0.84
C HIS A 36 -11.05 0.92 -0.42
N LYS A 37 -11.23 2.23 -0.41
CA LYS A 37 -10.26 3.14 0.23
C LYS A 37 -10.17 2.90 1.73
N ALA A 38 -9.00 3.05 2.32
CA ALA A 38 -8.85 2.97 3.78
C ALA A 38 -9.71 4.03 4.49
N PHE A 39 -9.75 5.25 3.97
CA PHE A 39 -10.58 6.33 4.51
C PHE A 39 -11.30 7.13 3.41
N PRO A 40 -12.51 7.65 3.67
CA PRO A 40 -13.26 8.43 2.67
C PRO A 40 -12.57 9.71 2.20
N HIS A 41 -11.70 10.34 3.04
CA HIS A 41 -11.01 11.58 2.70
C HIS A 41 -9.82 11.40 1.74
N MET A 42 -9.31 10.17 1.61
CA MET A 42 -8.25 9.86 0.66
C MET A 42 -8.77 9.92 -0.78
N VAL A 43 -7.95 10.36 -1.69
CA VAL A 43 -8.22 10.18 -3.12
C VAL A 43 -7.75 8.77 -3.52
N GLY A 44 -8.69 7.93 -3.90
CA GLY A 44 -8.40 6.58 -4.35
C GLY A 44 -7.89 6.58 -5.79
N VAL A 45 -6.70 6.03 -5.99
CA VAL A 45 -6.05 5.90 -7.30
C VAL A 45 -5.90 4.42 -7.63
N ASP A 46 -6.39 4.01 -8.81
CA ASP A 46 -6.28 2.62 -9.26
C ASP A 46 -6.35 2.57 -10.78
N ASN A 47 -5.94 1.46 -11.39
CA ASN A 47 -6.04 1.28 -12.84
C ASN A 47 -7.48 1.05 -13.33
N GLY A 48 -8.43 0.85 -12.42
CA GLY A 48 -9.83 0.64 -12.70
C GLY A 48 -10.16 -0.71 -13.37
N LYS A 49 -9.16 -1.59 -13.54
CA LYS A 49 -9.39 -2.92 -14.11
C LYS A 49 -10.00 -3.81 -13.04
N ASP A 50 -11.18 -4.34 -13.33
CA ASP A 50 -11.86 -5.24 -12.41
C ASP A 50 -10.96 -6.41 -12.03
N ALA A 51 -10.89 -6.70 -10.74
CA ALA A 51 -10.31 -7.95 -10.29
C ALA A 51 -11.24 -9.08 -10.71
N ALA A 52 -11.04 -9.61 -11.90
CA ALA A 52 -11.87 -10.66 -12.50
C ALA A 52 -11.96 -11.92 -11.60
N LEU A 53 -10.94 -12.16 -10.77
CA LEU A 53 -10.88 -13.23 -9.79
C LEU A 53 -11.96 -13.12 -8.70
N PHE A 54 -12.46 -11.93 -8.40
CA PHE A 54 -13.37 -11.72 -7.26
C PHE A 54 -14.74 -11.16 -7.66
N GLY A 55 -14.96 -10.85 -8.95
CA GLY A 55 -16.20 -10.21 -9.41
C GLY A 55 -16.47 -8.85 -8.77
N ILE A 56 -15.41 -8.17 -8.29
CA ILE A 56 -15.50 -6.92 -7.57
C ILE A 56 -15.19 -5.78 -8.55
N GLN A 57 -16.13 -4.85 -8.66
CA GLN A 57 -15.95 -3.66 -9.48
C GLN A 57 -15.07 -2.63 -8.76
N MET A 58 -13.95 -2.25 -9.38
CA MET A 58 -13.10 -1.16 -8.92
C MET A 58 -13.80 0.18 -9.09
N LYS A 59 -13.69 1.08 -8.12
CA LYS A 59 -14.29 2.41 -8.14
C LYS A 59 -13.30 3.45 -7.62
N PRO A 60 -12.15 3.65 -8.28
CA PRO A 60 -11.23 4.71 -7.91
C PRO A 60 -11.83 6.09 -8.16
N ASP A 61 -11.38 7.09 -7.39
CA ASP A 61 -11.69 8.49 -7.67
C ASP A 61 -10.90 8.97 -8.91
N VAL A 62 -9.69 8.43 -9.10
CA VAL A 62 -8.82 8.70 -10.24
C VAL A 62 -8.37 7.39 -10.86
N VAL A 63 -8.65 7.24 -12.15
CA VAL A 63 -8.12 6.12 -12.94
C VAL A 63 -6.70 6.47 -13.40
N CYS A 64 -5.72 5.68 -12.98
CA CYS A 64 -4.32 5.80 -13.39
C CYS A 64 -3.77 4.40 -13.69
N GLU A 65 -3.35 4.17 -14.92
CA GLU A 65 -2.84 2.84 -15.34
C GLU A 65 -1.41 2.58 -14.85
N ASP A 66 -0.67 3.63 -14.48
CA ASP A 66 0.73 3.56 -14.15
C ASP A 66 1.01 4.17 -12.77
N ALA A 67 1.14 3.32 -11.75
CA ALA A 67 1.42 3.73 -10.38
C ALA A 67 2.84 4.31 -10.20
N VAL A 68 3.72 4.21 -11.21
CA VAL A 68 5.07 4.79 -11.19
C VAL A 68 5.14 6.17 -11.86
N ASN A 69 4.02 6.68 -12.36
CA ASN A 69 3.93 7.99 -13.01
C ASN A 69 2.57 8.64 -12.71
N LEU A 70 2.45 9.17 -11.50
CA LEU A 70 1.20 9.81 -11.04
C LEU A 70 1.16 11.28 -11.50
N ASP A 71 -0.01 11.74 -11.97
CA ASP A 71 -0.24 13.15 -12.32
C ASP A 71 -0.42 14.00 -11.05
N CYS A 72 0.65 14.06 -10.25
CA CYS A 72 0.73 14.84 -9.02
C CYS A 72 1.97 15.73 -9.03
N GLN A 73 1.82 16.95 -8.50
CA GLN A 73 2.96 17.86 -8.35
C GLN A 73 3.95 17.31 -7.29
N THR A 74 5.23 17.65 -7.48
CA THR A 74 6.26 17.36 -6.47
C THR A 74 5.93 18.10 -5.17
N ASP A 75 6.19 17.45 -4.02
CA ASP A 75 5.99 18.00 -2.68
C ASP A 75 4.55 18.54 -2.45
N SER A 76 3.54 17.85 -2.93
CA SER A 76 2.15 18.32 -2.89
C SER A 76 1.26 17.59 -1.87
N LEU A 77 1.61 16.37 -1.47
CA LEU A 77 0.76 15.55 -0.61
C LEU A 77 1.32 15.40 0.80
N ASP A 78 0.42 15.36 1.78
CA ASP A 78 0.76 15.12 3.18
C ASP A 78 1.01 13.64 3.46
N PHE A 79 0.39 12.74 2.69
CA PHE A 79 0.65 11.30 2.77
C PHE A 79 0.40 10.58 1.44
N VAL A 80 1.08 9.45 1.29
CA VAL A 80 0.77 8.40 0.31
C VAL A 80 0.57 7.11 1.07
N PHE A 81 -0.59 6.50 0.91
CA PHE A 81 -0.89 5.17 1.44
C PHE A 81 -0.98 4.16 0.30
N SER A 82 -0.47 2.96 0.52
CA SER A 82 -0.64 1.84 -0.40
C SER A 82 -0.71 0.52 0.37
N SER A 83 -1.67 -0.31 -0.01
CA SER A 83 -1.92 -1.60 0.60
C SER A 83 -1.97 -2.69 -0.46
N HIS A 84 -1.07 -3.68 -0.35
CA HIS A 84 -1.05 -4.86 -1.23
C HIS A 84 -1.03 -4.49 -2.73
N LEU A 85 -0.11 -3.58 -3.11
CA LEU A 85 0.08 -3.17 -4.50
C LEU A 85 1.53 -3.38 -4.98
N LEU A 86 2.54 -3.03 -4.16
CA LEU A 86 3.95 -3.04 -4.61
C LEU A 86 4.42 -4.41 -5.11
N GLU A 87 3.90 -5.49 -4.54
CA GLU A 87 4.20 -6.87 -4.94
C GLU A 87 3.69 -7.24 -6.33
N HIS A 88 2.78 -6.41 -6.88
CA HIS A 88 2.23 -6.58 -8.23
C HIS A 88 2.94 -5.71 -9.29
N LEU A 89 3.73 -4.72 -8.89
CA LEU A 89 4.38 -3.80 -9.81
C LEU A 89 5.69 -4.37 -10.33
N GLU A 90 5.98 -4.20 -11.62
CA GLU A 90 7.25 -4.65 -12.21
C GLU A 90 8.47 -4.01 -11.53
N SER A 91 8.38 -2.71 -11.19
CA SER A 91 9.43 -1.97 -10.50
C SER A 91 8.92 -1.31 -9.20
N PRO A 92 8.95 -2.02 -8.05
CA PRO A 92 8.64 -1.42 -6.76
C PRO A 92 9.49 -0.20 -6.43
N LYS A 93 10.75 -0.20 -6.88
CA LYS A 93 11.67 0.92 -6.69
C LYS A 93 11.18 2.19 -7.39
N ASP A 94 10.74 2.09 -8.64
CA ASP A 94 10.30 3.27 -9.40
C ASP A 94 8.99 3.81 -8.83
N ALA A 95 8.09 2.95 -8.37
CA ALA A 95 6.89 3.35 -7.64
C ALA A 95 7.24 4.13 -6.36
N LEU A 96 8.17 3.61 -5.55
CA LEU A 96 8.59 4.27 -4.32
C LEU A 96 9.28 5.61 -4.59
N ILE A 97 10.05 5.75 -5.67
CA ILE A 97 10.64 7.03 -6.11
C ILE A 97 9.54 8.04 -6.44
N GLU A 98 8.54 7.62 -7.22
CA GLU A 98 7.43 8.50 -7.60
C GLU A 98 6.59 8.91 -6.40
N TRP A 99 6.23 7.97 -5.53
CA TRP A 99 5.45 8.25 -4.33
C TRP A 99 6.21 9.15 -3.35
N TRP A 100 7.54 9.02 -3.30
CA TRP A 100 8.41 9.90 -2.52
C TRP A 100 8.50 11.31 -3.10
N ARG A 101 8.53 11.43 -4.42
CA ARG A 101 8.57 12.72 -5.13
C ARG A 101 7.37 13.59 -4.79
N ILE A 102 6.18 13.01 -4.77
CA ILE A 102 4.93 13.75 -4.53
C ILE A 102 4.67 14.10 -3.07
N LEU A 103 5.34 13.44 -2.13
CA LEU A 103 5.25 13.74 -0.70
C LEU A 103 5.95 15.05 -0.34
N LYS A 104 5.31 15.87 0.49
CA LYS A 104 5.94 17.02 1.18
C LYS A 104 7.00 16.53 2.17
N VAL A 105 7.96 17.39 2.51
CA VAL A 105 8.78 17.22 3.72
C VAL A 105 7.86 17.22 4.94
N GLY A 106 8.05 16.27 5.86
CA GLY A 106 7.15 16.01 6.97
C GLY A 106 5.93 15.15 6.61
N GLY A 107 5.76 14.79 5.33
CA GLY A 107 4.71 13.88 4.87
C GLY A 107 5.07 12.41 5.08
N TYR A 108 4.08 11.54 5.01
CA TYR A 108 4.21 10.12 5.34
C TYR A 108 3.99 9.20 4.14
N LEU A 109 4.93 8.27 3.93
CA LEU A 109 4.72 7.08 3.10
C LEU A 109 4.27 5.94 4.02
N VAL A 110 3.06 5.44 3.81
CA VAL A 110 2.45 4.38 4.61
C VAL A 110 2.25 3.14 3.74
N LEU A 111 2.93 2.05 4.06
CA LEU A 111 2.93 0.81 3.30
C LEU A 111 2.39 -0.34 4.16
N TYR A 112 1.41 -1.07 3.63
CA TYR A 112 0.94 -2.34 4.20
C TYR A 112 1.00 -3.43 3.14
N LEU A 113 1.95 -4.37 3.30
CA LEU A 113 2.33 -5.31 2.25
C LEU A 113 2.38 -6.75 2.78
N PRO A 114 2.12 -7.77 1.94
CA PRO A 114 2.27 -9.16 2.34
C PRO A 114 3.73 -9.46 2.66
N HIS A 115 3.95 -10.18 3.75
CA HIS A 115 5.29 -10.57 4.19
C HIS A 115 5.68 -11.91 3.57
N LYS A 116 6.81 -11.97 2.88
CA LYS A 116 7.27 -13.15 2.11
C LYS A 116 7.39 -14.46 2.90
N ASP A 117 7.48 -14.39 4.24
CA ASP A 117 7.54 -15.59 5.09
C ASP A 117 6.21 -15.94 5.75
N LEU A 118 5.18 -15.09 5.60
CA LEU A 118 3.83 -15.31 6.15
C LEU A 118 2.79 -15.58 5.06
N TYR A 119 3.04 -15.11 3.84
CA TYR A 119 2.21 -15.33 2.66
C TYR A 119 2.86 -16.40 1.76
N PRO A 120 2.09 -17.23 1.03
CA PRO A 120 2.66 -18.18 0.09
C PRO A 120 3.51 -17.45 -0.98
N ARG A 121 4.75 -17.89 -1.15
CA ARG A 121 5.67 -17.30 -2.14
C ARG A 121 5.24 -17.62 -3.56
N ILE A 122 5.69 -16.80 -4.49
CA ILE A 122 5.45 -16.99 -5.94
C ILE A 122 5.71 -18.43 -6.34
N GLY A 123 4.73 -19.02 -7.05
CA GLY A 123 4.79 -20.40 -7.52
C GLY A 123 4.40 -21.47 -6.47
N GLN A 124 4.12 -21.07 -5.23
CA GLN A 124 3.62 -22.00 -4.22
C GLN A 124 2.08 -22.12 -4.27
N PRO A 125 1.51 -23.26 -3.83
CA PRO A 125 0.07 -23.41 -3.70
C PRO A 125 -0.53 -22.33 -2.78
N GLY A 126 -1.57 -21.63 -3.26
CA GLY A 126 -2.25 -20.58 -2.52
C GLY A 126 -1.65 -19.16 -2.72
N ALA A 127 -0.54 -19.04 -3.45
CA ALA A 127 -0.02 -17.74 -3.84
C ALA A 127 -0.97 -17.04 -4.83
N ASN A 128 -1.04 -15.71 -4.73
CA ASN A 128 -1.70 -14.92 -5.75
C ASN A 128 -0.88 -14.98 -7.05
N PRO A 129 -1.47 -15.42 -8.18
CA PRO A 129 -0.73 -15.55 -9.45
C PRO A 129 -0.24 -14.21 -10.02
N ASP A 130 -0.82 -13.10 -9.56
CA ASP A 130 -0.47 -11.75 -10.03
C ASP A 130 0.67 -11.13 -9.22
N HIS A 131 1.18 -11.79 -8.19
CA HIS A 131 2.38 -11.37 -7.48
C HIS A 131 3.62 -11.61 -8.36
N VAL A 132 4.44 -10.58 -8.50
CA VAL A 132 5.72 -10.62 -9.21
C VAL A 132 6.93 -10.45 -8.28
N HIS A 133 6.69 -10.12 -7.02
CA HIS A 133 7.71 -9.98 -5.98
C HIS A 133 7.28 -10.61 -4.66
N ASP A 134 8.21 -11.31 -4.01
CA ASP A 134 8.13 -11.73 -2.61
C ASP A 134 8.93 -10.74 -1.77
N ILE A 135 8.26 -9.90 -0.98
CA ILE A 135 8.83 -8.73 -0.30
C ILE A 135 8.75 -8.89 1.22
N ASP A 136 9.73 -8.33 1.94
CA ASP A 136 9.64 -8.06 3.37
C ASP A 136 10.05 -6.61 3.71
N GLN A 137 9.98 -6.24 4.98
CA GLN A 137 10.29 -4.89 5.43
C GLN A 137 11.76 -4.49 5.20
N HIS A 138 12.69 -5.43 5.14
CA HIS A 138 14.11 -5.15 4.89
C HIS A 138 14.33 -4.78 3.43
N ASP A 139 13.65 -5.45 2.51
CA ASP A 139 13.72 -5.15 1.08
C ASP A 139 13.29 -3.70 0.81
N ILE A 140 12.20 -3.24 1.45
CA ILE A 140 11.73 -1.86 1.33
C ILE A 140 12.74 -0.88 1.92
N ILE A 141 13.29 -1.14 3.12
CA ILE A 141 14.30 -0.28 3.75
C ILE A 141 15.53 -0.13 2.83
N GLU A 142 16.00 -1.21 2.20
CA GLU A 142 17.15 -1.15 1.30
C GLU A 142 16.88 -0.31 0.04
N ILE A 143 15.64 -0.31 -0.45
CA ILE A 143 15.24 0.59 -1.54
C ILE A 143 15.20 2.04 -1.03
N MET A 144 14.55 2.29 0.10
CA MET A 144 14.35 3.64 0.66
C MET A 144 15.66 4.35 1.01
N LYS A 145 16.69 3.62 1.44
CA LYS A 145 18.05 4.18 1.66
C LYS A 145 18.66 4.86 0.44
N ARG A 146 18.18 4.54 -0.77
CA ARG A 146 18.68 5.07 -2.04
C ARG A 146 17.80 6.18 -2.61
N ILE A 147 16.64 6.46 -1.97
CA ILE A 147 15.64 7.41 -2.50
C ILE A 147 15.79 8.77 -1.83
N GLY A 148 15.96 8.82 -0.50
CA GLY A 148 16.05 10.09 0.20
C GLY A 148 16.26 9.95 1.70
N SER A 149 16.17 11.05 2.42
CA SER A 149 16.25 11.10 3.88
C SER A 149 14.90 10.88 4.51
N TRP A 150 14.83 9.99 5.48
CA TRP A 150 13.58 9.62 6.14
C TRP A 150 13.79 9.22 7.60
N ASP A 151 12.72 9.28 8.37
CA ASP A 151 12.62 8.68 9.70
C ASP A 151 11.58 7.55 9.68
N LEU A 152 11.93 6.40 10.27
CA LEU A 152 11.05 5.22 10.32
C LEU A 152 10.18 5.26 11.55
N LYS A 153 8.90 5.58 11.38
CA LYS A 153 7.93 5.73 12.49
C LYS A 153 7.33 4.40 12.91
N VAL A 154 7.08 3.50 11.95
CA VAL A 154 6.51 2.18 12.19
C VAL A 154 7.27 1.16 11.35
N ASN A 155 7.56 0.00 11.95
CA ASN A 155 8.16 -1.14 11.25
C ASN A 155 7.70 -2.43 11.96
N GLU A 156 6.53 -2.93 11.61
CA GLU A 156 5.87 -4.02 12.33
C GLU A 156 5.50 -5.16 11.40
N VAL A 157 5.89 -6.39 11.77
CA VAL A 157 5.36 -7.61 11.18
C VAL A 157 4.05 -7.97 11.85
N ARG A 158 3.02 -8.21 11.05
CA ARG A 158 1.66 -8.48 11.50
C ARG A 158 1.25 -9.90 11.09
N SER A 159 1.18 -10.78 12.09
CA SER A 159 0.91 -12.21 11.88
C SER A 159 -0.26 -12.73 12.74
N GLY A 160 -1.03 -11.83 13.35
CA GLY A 160 -2.15 -12.17 14.21
C GLY A 160 -3.47 -12.37 13.46
N GLY A 161 -4.22 -13.41 13.81
CA GLY A 161 -5.54 -13.63 13.20
C GLY A 161 -5.47 -13.96 11.72
N THR A 162 -5.95 -13.04 10.87
CA THR A 162 -5.93 -13.18 9.39
C THR A 162 -4.82 -12.36 8.74
N GLU A 163 -3.94 -11.75 9.53
CA GLU A 163 -2.84 -10.93 9.01
C GLU A 163 -1.63 -11.80 8.64
N TYR A 164 -1.00 -11.46 7.54
CA TYR A 164 0.20 -12.10 6.97
C TYR A 164 1.12 -11.04 6.34
N SER A 165 1.12 -9.84 6.92
CA SER A 165 1.64 -8.64 6.28
C SER A 165 2.63 -7.92 7.20
N PHE A 166 3.20 -6.82 6.73
CA PHE A 166 3.94 -5.87 7.54
C PHE A 166 3.45 -4.45 7.28
N LEU A 167 3.54 -3.63 8.30
CA LEU A 167 3.23 -2.20 8.25
C LEU A 167 4.52 -1.40 8.40
N GLN A 168 4.78 -0.50 7.45
CA GLN A 168 5.86 0.49 7.53
C GLN A 168 5.35 1.90 7.31
N VAL A 169 5.89 2.84 8.07
CA VAL A 169 5.62 4.27 7.92
C VAL A 169 6.94 5.02 7.92
N PHE A 170 7.20 5.73 6.83
CA PHE A 170 8.37 6.59 6.64
C PHE A 170 7.93 8.05 6.62
N GLU A 171 8.55 8.89 7.44
CA GLU A 171 8.41 10.34 7.35
C GLU A 171 9.51 10.92 6.47
N LYS A 172 9.13 11.77 5.51
CA LYS A 172 10.09 12.47 4.64
C LYS A 172 10.76 13.62 5.38
N LEU A 173 12.12 13.62 5.42
CA LEU A 173 12.92 14.64 6.09
C LEU A 173 13.43 15.71 5.13
#